data_9fef69196e2332e7d82e24c3c480cd49
#
_entry.id   9fef69196e2332e7d82e24c3c480cd49
#
_cell.length_a   1.000
_cell.length_b   1.000
_cell.length_c   1.000
_cell.angle_alpha   90.00
_cell.angle_beta   90.00
_cell.angle_gamma   90.00
#
_symmetry.space_group_name_H-M   'P 1'
#
loop_
_entity.id
_entity.type
_entity.pdbx_description
1 polymer ?
#
loop_
_entity_poly.entity_id
_entity_poly.type
_entity_poly.pdbx_seq_one_letter_code
_entity_poly.pdbx_strand_id
1 'polypeptide(L)'
;GGTAMTSENRRRGRPRQSAGHAQQPSIQALDRAIDVLAVVAAHDGVTLSQIASELGQSVATMHRVINSLEQRAMIELSRDSQEWHIGPEAFRLGSAFLRRSNVIERSRPVMRQLTAEMGETSNLGIEWEGNVLFVSQIETHQFIRAFFRPGTVSPFHASGIGKALLSMYDLPRTRAVLQQSGFEAFAANTILTADALLVELDIIRRKGFAVDNEERAKGMRCIAAPILNGCGEPVAGLSI
;
A
#
# COMPACT_ATOMS: atom_id res chain seq x y z
N GLY A 1 68.59 -17.45 20.06
CA GLY A 1 67.99 -16.23 19.57
C GLY A 1 66.95 -16.55 18.52
N GLY A 2 65.68 -16.40 18.79
CA GLY A 2 64.59 -16.56 17.85
C GLY A 2 63.48 -15.61 18.20
N THR A 3 63.41 -14.57 17.41
CA THR A 3 62.44 -13.50 17.57
C THR A 3 61.09 -13.89 17.00
N ALA A 4 60.08 -13.95 17.83
CA ALA A 4 58.69 -14.15 17.40
C ALA A 4 58.11 -12.78 16.91
N MET A 5 57.66 -12.75 15.67
CA MET A 5 56.86 -11.62 15.12
C MET A 5 55.38 -11.86 15.40
N THR A 6 54.80 -11.03 16.25
CA THR A 6 53.36 -10.96 16.47
C THR A 6 52.73 -10.09 15.36
N SER A 7 51.80 -10.70 14.59
CA SER A 7 51.02 -9.99 13.59
C SER A 7 49.80 -9.34 14.28
N GLU A 8 49.80 -8.04 14.31
CA GLU A 8 48.65 -7.21 14.73
C GLU A 8 47.56 -7.20 13.67
N ASN A 9 46.41 -7.82 14.01
CA ASN A 9 45.24 -7.87 13.17
C ASN A 9 44.42 -6.56 13.39
N ARG A 10 44.59 -5.59 12.52
CA ARG A 10 43.82 -4.34 12.52
C ARG A 10 42.40 -4.57 12.00
N ARG A 11 41.45 -4.73 12.91
CA ARG A 11 40.03 -4.62 12.63
C ARG A 11 39.69 -3.16 12.31
N ARG A 12 39.49 -2.83 11.03
CA ARG A 12 38.88 -1.58 10.58
C ARG A 12 37.37 -1.74 10.54
N GLY A 13 36.69 -1.42 11.61
CA GLY A 13 35.26 -1.18 11.65
C GLY A 13 35.01 0.31 11.82
N ARG A 14 34.61 1.00 10.75
CA ARG A 14 34.17 2.39 10.83
C ARG A 14 32.78 2.44 11.44
N PRO A 15 32.52 3.27 12.48
CA PRO A 15 31.17 3.41 13.04
C PRO A 15 30.26 4.01 11.96
N ARG A 16 29.09 3.39 11.75
CA ARG A 16 28.00 3.98 10.97
C ARG A 16 27.45 5.15 11.80
N GLN A 17 27.72 6.36 11.38
CA GLN A 17 27.00 7.53 11.83
C GLN A 17 25.58 7.44 11.27
N SER A 18 24.59 7.46 12.14
CA SER A 18 23.21 7.76 11.84
C SER A 18 23.12 9.24 11.43
N ALA A 19 23.18 9.49 10.13
CA ALA A 19 22.92 10.80 9.56
C ALA A 19 21.62 10.72 8.74
N GLY A 20 20.81 11.77 8.88
CA GLY A 20 19.52 11.93 8.25
C GLY A 20 19.48 11.57 6.77
N HIS A 21 18.29 11.34 6.24
CA HIS A 21 17.95 10.88 4.88
C HIS A 21 18.74 11.61 3.78
N ALA A 22 20.03 11.28 3.65
CA ALA A 22 20.76 11.53 2.44
C ALA A 22 20.24 10.50 1.43
N GLN A 23 19.68 10.98 0.31
CA GLN A 23 19.27 10.14 -0.82
C GLN A 23 20.45 9.21 -1.15
N GLN A 24 20.29 7.92 -0.87
CA GLN A 24 21.27 6.93 -1.29
C GLN A 24 21.33 6.97 -2.82
N PRO A 25 22.53 6.84 -3.43
CA PRO A 25 22.64 6.82 -4.88
C PRO A 25 21.80 5.69 -5.43
N SER A 26 20.70 6.04 -6.12
CA SER A 26 19.82 5.10 -6.77
C SER A 26 20.30 4.80 -8.19
N ILE A 27 19.90 3.65 -8.72
CA ILE A 27 20.14 3.31 -10.12
C ILE A 27 19.01 3.91 -10.95
N GLN A 28 19.24 5.05 -11.57
CA GLN A 28 18.24 5.82 -12.32
C GLN A 28 17.44 5.00 -13.33
N ALA A 29 18.05 4.00 -13.98
CA ALA A 29 17.35 3.12 -14.90
C ALA A 29 16.34 2.21 -14.19
N LEU A 30 16.66 1.76 -12.98
CA LEU A 30 15.77 0.94 -12.15
C LEU A 30 14.61 1.77 -11.63
N ASP A 31 14.87 2.98 -11.12
CA ASP A 31 13.82 3.89 -10.65
C ASP A 31 12.81 4.16 -11.77
N ARG A 32 13.30 4.51 -12.96
CA ARG A 32 12.43 4.71 -14.13
C ARG A 32 11.60 3.48 -14.49
N ALA A 33 12.16 2.28 -14.36
CA ALA A 33 11.41 1.05 -14.63
C ALA A 33 10.29 0.83 -13.62
N ILE A 34 10.55 1.12 -12.34
CA ILE A 34 9.55 1.06 -11.26
C ILE A 34 8.48 2.13 -11.48
N ASP A 35 8.86 3.36 -11.83
CA ASP A 35 7.91 4.44 -12.13
C ASP A 35 6.98 4.07 -13.30
N VAL A 36 7.52 3.47 -14.38
CA VAL A 36 6.71 2.97 -15.49
C VAL A 36 5.72 1.91 -15.03
N LEU A 37 6.15 0.95 -14.20
CA LEU A 37 5.24 -0.06 -13.64
C LEU A 37 4.14 0.57 -12.79
N ALA A 38 4.45 1.59 -12.00
CA ALA A 38 3.48 2.31 -11.19
C ALA A 38 2.43 3.02 -12.05
N VAL A 39 2.86 3.71 -13.12
CA VAL A 39 1.94 4.37 -14.07
C VAL A 39 1.05 3.34 -14.76
N VAL A 40 1.61 2.24 -15.29
CA VAL A 40 0.83 1.19 -15.95
C VAL A 40 -0.18 0.55 -14.98
N ALA A 41 0.20 0.34 -13.72
CA ALA A 41 -0.69 -0.23 -12.70
C ALA A 41 -1.83 0.71 -12.28
N ALA A 42 -1.63 2.03 -12.39
CA ALA A 42 -2.64 3.03 -12.02
C ALA A 42 -3.73 3.20 -13.09
N HIS A 43 -3.52 2.72 -14.31
CA HIS A 43 -4.43 2.87 -15.44
C HIS A 43 -5.00 1.51 -15.89
N ASP A 44 -6.17 1.54 -16.48
CA ASP A 44 -6.79 0.38 -17.14
C ASP A 44 -6.43 0.36 -18.64
N GLY A 45 -5.11 0.37 -18.91
CA GLY A 45 -4.52 0.58 -20.22
C GLY A 45 -3.95 1.99 -20.41
N VAL A 46 -2.70 2.07 -20.85
CA VAL A 46 -1.99 3.34 -21.03
C VAL A 46 -1.05 3.28 -22.24
N THR A 47 -1.04 4.32 -23.06
CA THR A 47 -0.16 4.40 -24.24
C THR A 47 1.26 4.85 -23.84
N LEU A 48 2.24 4.52 -24.69
CA LEU A 48 3.64 4.98 -24.51
C LEU A 48 3.74 6.51 -24.39
N SER A 49 2.95 7.26 -25.14
CA SER A 49 2.96 8.73 -25.09
C SER A 49 2.42 9.27 -23.78
N GLN A 50 1.39 8.64 -23.22
CA GLN A 50 0.84 9.00 -21.90
C GLN A 50 1.85 8.70 -20.79
N ILE A 51 2.50 7.53 -20.80
CA ILE A 51 3.56 7.19 -19.84
C ILE A 51 4.68 8.23 -19.89
N ALA A 52 5.15 8.57 -21.11
CA ALA A 52 6.21 9.56 -21.30
C ALA A 52 5.82 10.95 -20.76
N SER A 53 4.59 11.37 -21.03
CA SER A 53 4.04 12.66 -20.56
C SER A 53 3.92 12.69 -19.04
N GLU A 54 3.36 11.66 -18.43
CA GLU A 54 3.13 11.59 -16.98
C GLU A 54 4.44 11.58 -16.19
N LEU A 55 5.45 10.88 -16.70
CA LEU A 55 6.77 10.82 -16.08
C LEU A 55 7.71 11.96 -16.50
N GLY A 56 7.28 12.90 -17.35
CA GLY A 56 8.12 14.00 -17.83
C GLY A 56 9.38 13.51 -18.57
N GLN A 57 9.30 12.38 -19.28
CA GLN A 57 10.41 11.73 -19.97
C GLN A 57 10.22 11.75 -21.48
N SER A 58 11.33 11.62 -22.25
CA SER A 58 11.21 11.47 -23.69
C SER A 58 10.60 10.13 -24.09
N VAL A 59 9.82 10.10 -25.15
CA VAL A 59 9.22 8.88 -25.72
C VAL A 59 10.31 7.84 -26.05
N ALA A 60 11.47 8.27 -26.57
CA ALA A 60 12.58 7.38 -26.87
C ALA A 60 13.17 6.71 -25.62
N THR A 61 13.25 7.44 -24.51
CA THR A 61 13.69 6.88 -23.22
C THR A 61 12.68 5.86 -22.69
N MET A 62 11.40 6.22 -22.70
CA MET A 62 10.34 5.32 -22.24
C MET A 62 10.22 4.07 -23.12
N HIS A 63 10.37 4.18 -24.42
CA HIS A 63 10.37 3.01 -25.31
C HIS A 63 11.45 1.98 -24.93
N ARG A 64 12.65 2.42 -24.55
CA ARG A 64 13.72 1.51 -24.12
C ARG A 64 13.39 0.83 -22.80
N VAL A 65 12.81 1.54 -21.85
CA VAL A 65 12.38 0.99 -20.54
C VAL A 65 11.25 -0.01 -20.73
N ILE A 66 10.25 0.35 -21.52
CA ILE A 66 9.08 -0.49 -21.84
C ILE A 66 9.52 -1.80 -22.51
N ASN A 67 10.40 -1.74 -23.53
CA ASN A 67 10.91 -2.94 -24.17
C ASN A 67 11.61 -3.89 -23.18
N SER A 68 12.36 -3.35 -22.22
CA SER A 68 13.01 -4.16 -21.19
C SER A 68 12.01 -4.82 -20.22
N LEU A 69 10.93 -4.12 -19.90
CA LEU A 69 9.86 -4.64 -19.04
C LEU A 69 9.01 -5.68 -19.78
N GLU A 70 8.70 -5.43 -21.06
CA GLU A 70 7.96 -6.36 -21.92
C GLU A 70 8.70 -7.68 -22.13
N GLN A 71 10.01 -7.62 -22.43
CA GLN A 71 10.85 -8.82 -22.57
C GLN A 71 10.84 -9.70 -21.32
N ARG A 72 10.55 -9.14 -20.17
CA ARG A 72 10.43 -9.84 -18.88
C ARG A 72 8.99 -10.17 -18.51
N ALA A 73 8.02 -9.90 -19.40
CA ALA A 73 6.59 -10.06 -19.15
C ALA A 73 6.10 -9.31 -17.89
N MET A 74 6.80 -8.23 -17.49
CA MET A 74 6.35 -7.34 -16.41
C MET A 74 5.19 -6.46 -16.84
N ILE A 75 5.16 -6.11 -18.13
CA ILE A 75 4.06 -5.44 -18.82
C ILE A 75 3.80 -6.17 -20.15
N GLU A 76 2.60 -5.99 -20.68
CA GLU A 76 2.20 -6.54 -21.98
C GLU A 76 1.44 -5.50 -22.81
N LEU A 77 1.61 -5.55 -24.13
CA LEU A 77 0.93 -4.67 -25.07
C LEU A 77 -0.36 -5.32 -25.56
N SER A 78 -1.48 -4.65 -25.37
CA SER A 78 -2.72 -4.97 -26.06
C SER A 78 -2.59 -4.62 -27.54
N ARG A 79 -2.69 -5.61 -28.44
CA ARG A 79 -2.53 -5.41 -29.88
C ARG A 79 -3.68 -4.60 -30.48
N ASP A 80 -4.86 -4.70 -29.89
CA ASP A 80 -6.07 -4.04 -30.41
C ASP A 80 -6.11 -2.55 -30.03
N SER A 81 -5.80 -2.20 -28.78
CA SER A 81 -5.83 -0.82 -28.28
C SER A 81 -4.48 -0.10 -28.34
N GLN A 82 -3.38 -0.83 -28.57
CA GLN A 82 -2.00 -0.30 -28.48
C GLN A 82 -1.68 0.30 -27.10
N GLU A 83 -2.29 -0.27 -26.06
CA GLU A 83 -2.11 0.14 -24.68
C GLU A 83 -1.32 -0.91 -23.90
N TRP A 84 -0.53 -0.43 -22.95
CA TRP A 84 0.26 -1.24 -22.03
C TRP A 84 -0.55 -1.57 -20.77
N HIS A 85 -0.45 -2.81 -20.33
CA HIS A 85 -1.06 -3.35 -19.12
C HIS A 85 0.00 -4.04 -18.28
N ILE A 86 -0.27 -4.23 -16.98
CA ILE A 86 0.58 -5.06 -16.12
C ILE A 86 0.57 -6.49 -16.63
N GLY A 87 1.76 -7.04 -16.81
CA GLY A 87 1.97 -8.39 -17.32
C GLY A 87 1.98 -9.47 -16.24
N PRO A 88 1.93 -10.75 -16.64
CA PRO A 88 1.80 -11.89 -15.74
C PRO A 88 2.98 -12.08 -14.78
N GLU A 89 4.19 -11.65 -15.16
CA GLU A 89 5.37 -11.76 -14.29
C GLU A 89 5.26 -10.84 -13.07
N ALA A 90 4.71 -9.65 -13.22
CA ALA A 90 4.46 -8.74 -12.10
C ALA A 90 3.50 -9.40 -11.06
N PHE A 91 2.44 -10.05 -11.53
CA PHE A 91 1.55 -10.82 -10.66
C PHE A 91 2.26 -11.99 -9.98
N ARG A 92 3.07 -12.76 -10.72
CA ARG A 92 3.84 -13.89 -10.19
C ARG A 92 4.77 -13.45 -9.06
N LEU A 93 5.47 -12.34 -9.23
CA LEU A 93 6.35 -11.75 -8.21
C LEU A 93 5.53 -11.23 -7.02
N GLY A 94 4.48 -10.47 -7.27
CA GLY A 94 3.60 -9.93 -6.22
C GLY A 94 2.91 -11.02 -5.41
N SER A 95 2.58 -12.16 -6.01
CA SER A 95 1.95 -13.28 -5.31
C SER A 95 2.84 -13.89 -4.21
N ALA A 96 4.17 -13.72 -4.29
CA ALA A 96 5.08 -14.13 -3.24
C ALA A 96 4.86 -13.34 -1.93
N PHE A 97 4.51 -12.06 -2.03
CA PHE A 97 4.13 -11.24 -0.89
C PHE A 97 2.84 -11.79 -0.21
N LEU A 98 1.83 -12.14 -1.01
CA LEU A 98 0.57 -12.68 -0.50
C LEU A 98 0.78 -14.01 0.23
N ARG A 99 1.61 -14.91 -0.31
CA ARG A 99 1.94 -16.20 0.31
C ARG A 99 2.66 -16.08 1.65
N ARG A 100 3.45 -15.02 1.85
CA ARG A 100 4.16 -14.77 3.11
C ARG A 100 3.24 -14.27 4.23
N SER A 101 2.10 -13.72 3.88
CA SER A 101 1.18 -13.10 4.84
C SER A 101 0.09 -14.07 5.28
N ASN A 102 0.30 -14.72 6.43
CA ASN A 102 -0.71 -15.62 7.03
C ASN A 102 -2.05 -14.93 7.28
N VAL A 103 -2.07 -13.61 7.54
CA VAL A 103 -3.31 -12.88 7.82
C VAL A 103 -4.22 -12.84 6.58
N ILE A 104 -3.66 -12.72 5.37
CA ILE A 104 -4.45 -12.68 4.13
C ILE A 104 -5.18 -14.02 3.93
N GLU A 105 -4.47 -15.13 4.01
CA GLU A 105 -5.07 -16.46 3.82
C GLU A 105 -6.12 -16.78 4.89
N ARG A 106 -5.80 -16.50 6.16
CA ARG A 106 -6.70 -16.77 7.29
C ARG A 106 -7.95 -15.89 7.31
N SER A 107 -7.87 -14.68 6.75
CA SER A 107 -9.02 -13.77 6.69
C SER A 107 -10.02 -14.14 5.59
N ARG A 108 -9.59 -14.76 4.49
CA ARG A 108 -10.45 -15.05 3.34
C ARG A 108 -11.73 -15.86 3.66
N PRO A 109 -11.69 -16.93 4.47
CA PRO A 109 -12.92 -17.65 4.86
C PRO A 109 -13.90 -16.74 5.62
N VAL A 110 -13.41 -15.94 6.56
CA VAL A 110 -14.22 -15.00 7.35
C VAL A 110 -14.82 -13.92 6.44
N MET A 111 -14.03 -13.37 5.52
CA MET A 111 -14.49 -12.38 4.54
C MET A 111 -15.61 -12.95 3.66
N ARG A 112 -15.49 -14.20 3.18
CA ARG A 112 -16.56 -14.85 2.39
C ARG A 112 -17.83 -14.99 3.21
N GLN A 113 -17.72 -15.41 4.46
CA GLN A 113 -18.86 -15.55 5.34
C GLN A 113 -19.55 -14.20 5.57
N LEU A 114 -18.79 -13.14 5.91
CA LEU A 114 -19.32 -11.79 6.08
C LEU A 114 -20.02 -11.28 4.81
N THR A 115 -19.39 -11.43 3.65
CA THR A 115 -19.98 -11.02 2.39
C THR A 115 -21.27 -11.78 2.09
N ALA A 116 -21.31 -13.08 2.36
CA ALA A 116 -22.50 -13.91 2.16
C ALA A 116 -23.65 -13.54 3.12
N GLU A 117 -23.34 -13.25 4.38
CA GLU A 117 -24.35 -12.92 5.41
C GLU A 117 -24.88 -11.49 5.25
N MET A 118 -24.00 -10.53 4.92
CA MET A 118 -24.34 -9.11 4.87
C MET A 118 -24.76 -8.64 3.48
N GLY A 119 -24.41 -9.37 2.42
CA GLY A 119 -24.67 -8.98 1.04
C GLY A 119 -23.77 -7.85 0.53
N GLU A 120 -22.73 -7.49 1.28
CA GLU A 120 -21.82 -6.36 0.98
C GLU A 120 -20.40 -6.84 0.73
N THR A 121 -19.61 -6.01 0.02
CA THR A 121 -18.20 -6.30 -0.28
C THR A 121 -17.35 -6.19 0.97
N SER A 122 -16.54 -7.21 1.26
CA SER A 122 -15.55 -7.15 2.33
C SER A 122 -14.13 -6.89 1.80
N ASN A 123 -13.38 -6.07 2.52
CA ASN A 123 -12.02 -5.69 2.17
C ASN A 123 -11.06 -5.98 3.33
N LEU A 124 -9.83 -6.36 2.99
CA LEU A 124 -8.72 -6.51 3.92
C LEU A 124 -7.61 -5.52 3.54
N GLY A 125 -7.13 -4.76 4.50
CA GLY A 125 -6.03 -3.80 4.33
C GLY A 125 -4.98 -3.98 5.41
N ILE A 126 -3.74 -3.62 5.06
CA ILE A 126 -2.59 -3.59 5.96
C ILE A 126 -1.95 -2.21 5.96
N GLU A 127 -1.18 -1.89 7.00
CA GLU A 127 -0.34 -0.69 6.99
C GLU A 127 0.79 -0.84 5.98
N TRP A 128 0.99 0.17 5.16
CA TRP A 128 2.10 0.30 4.23
C TRP A 128 2.49 1.77 4.04
N GLU A 129 3.71 2.13 4.43
CA GLU A 129 4.26 3.50 4.30
C GLU A 129 3.31 4.61 4.79
N GLY A 130 2.70 4.42 5.96
CA GLY A 130 1.79 5.40 6.55
C GLY A 130 0.41 5.48 5.89
N ASN A 131 0.07 4.51 5.07
CA ASN A 131 -1.21 4.37 4.40
C ASN A 131 -1.79 2.96 4.60
N VAL A 132 -3.01 2.75 4.13
CA VAL A 132 -3.64 1.43 4.03
C VAL A 132 -3.42 0.89 2.62
N LEU A 133 -2.74 -0.25 2.49
CA LEU A 133 -2.70 -1.03 1.26
C LEU A 133 -3.78 -2.11 1.33
N PHE A 134 -4.74 -2.07 0.41
CA PHE A 134 -5.76 -3.10 0.28
C PHE A 134 -5.15 -4.35 -0.38
N VAL A 135 -5.22 -5.49 0.30
CA VAL A 135 -4.53 -6.73 -0.10
C VAL A 135 -5.48 -7.87 -0.47
N SER A 136 -6.74 -7.80 -0.08
CA SER A 136 -7.77 -8.78 -0.46
C SER A 136 -9.15 -8.14 -0.47
N GLN A 137 -10.01 -8.66 -1.35
CA GLN A 137 -11.39 -8.25 -1.48
C GLN A 137 -12.25 -9.47 -1.80
N ILE A 138 -13.45 -9.55 -1.22
CA ILE A 138 -14.50 -10.46 -1.62
C ILE A 138 -15.70 -9.61 -2.04
N GLU A 139 -15.99 -9.63 -3.33
CA GLU A 139 -17.06 -8.82 -3.91
C GLU A 139 -18.44 -9.48 -3.74
N THR A 140 -19.44 -8.64 -3.57
CA THR A 140 -20.84 -9.05 -3.76
C THR A 140 -21.18 -9.07 -5.26
N HIS A 141 -22.23 -9.80 -5.63
CA HIS A 141 -22.75 -9.83 -7.00
C HIS A 141 -23.51 -8.55 -7.41
N GLN A 142 -23.60 -7.56 -6.53
CA GLN A 142 -24.26 -6.29 -6.83
C GLN A 142 -23.30 -5.36 -7.61
N PHE A 143 -23.85 -4.60 -8.58
CA PHE A 143 -23.13 -3.74 -9.53
C PHE A 143 -22.44 -2.50 -8.92
N ILE A 144 -22.10 -2.50 -7.64
CA ILE A 144 -21.37 -1.40 -7.02
C ILE A 144 -19.89 -1.58 -7.32
N ARG A 145 -19.32 -0.63 -8.05
CA ARG A 145 -17.87 -0.59 -8.33
C ARG A 145 -17.10 -0.60 -7.01
N ALA A 146 -16.30 -1.63 -6.80
CA ALA A 146 -15.42 -1.73 -5.67
C ALA A 146 -14.38 -0.60 -5.71
N PHE A 147 -14.48 0.36 -4.78
CA PHE A 147 -13.54 1.48 -4.65
C PHE A 147 -12.14 1.02 -4.20
N PHE A 148 -12.03 -0.14 -3.58
CA PHE A 148 -10.80 -0.62 -2.94
C PHE A 148 -10.36 -1.98 -3.46
N ARG A 149 -10.03 -2.05 -4.74
CA ARG A 149 -9.43 -3.26 -5.33
C ARG A 149 -8.09 -3.58 -4.65
N PRO A 150 -7.68 -4.85 -4.58
CA PRO A 150 -6.33 -5.21 -4.13
C PRO A 150 -5.27 -4.42 -4.90
N GLY A 151 -4.30 -3.86 -4.16
CA GLY A 151 -3.30 -2.93 -4.68
C GLY A 151 -3.66 -1.45 -4.53
N THR A 152 -4.91 -1.10 -4.23
CA THR A 152 -5.29 0.29 -3.92
C THR A 152 -4.63 0.74 -2.61
N VAL A 153 -4.20 2.00 -2.57
CA VAL A 153 -3.66 2.67 -1.39
C VAL A 153 -4.62 3.78 -0.96
N SER A 154 -4.89 3.88 0.33
CA SER A 154 -5.74 4.94 0.90
C SER A 154 -5.10 5.52 2.16
N PRO A 155 -5.17 6.85 2.39
CA PRO A 155 -4.65 7.43 3.61
C PRO A 155 -5.48 6.98 4.82
N PHE A 156 -4.82 6.87 5.96
CA PHE A 156 -5.44 6.38 7.19
C PHE A 156 -6.67 7.19 7.63
N HIS A 157 -6.61 8.52 7.52
CA HIS A 157 -7.67 9.42 8.02
C HIS A 157 -8.98 9.33 7.22
N ALA A 158 -8.90 8.89 5.97
CA ALA A 158 -10.06 8.75 5.07
C ALA A 158 -10.34 7.27 4.71
N SER A 159 -10.13 6.37 5.65
CA SER A 159 -10.37 4.94 5.50
C SER A 159 -10.88 4.34 6.82
N GLY A 160 -11.96 3.59 6.75
CA GLY A 160 -12.47 2.85 7.92
C GLY A 160 -11.39 1.92 8.49
N ILE A 161 -10.71 1.15 7.63
CA ILE A 161 -9.58 0.29 8.02
C ILE A 161 -8.44 1.12 8.62
N GLY A 162 -8.12 2.26 8.02
CA GLY A 162 -7.08 3.15 8.51
C GLY A 162 -7.35 3.65 9.92
N LYS A 163 -8.56 4.15 10.17
CA LYS A 163 -8.98 4.60 11.50
C LYS A 163 -9.02 3.45 12.52
N ALA A 164 -9.47 2.26 12.11
CA ALA A 164 -9.47 1.07 12.97
C ALA A 164 -8.04 0.68 13.40
N LEU A 165 -7.08 0.69 12.48
CA LEU A 165 -5.66 0.43 12.78
C LEU A 165 -5.06 1.50 13.67
N LEU A 166 -5.25 2.79 13.34
CA LEU A 166 -4.75 3.92 14.15
C LEU A 166 -5.29 3.90 15.58
N SER A 167 -6.52 3.43 15.78
CA SER A 167 -7.10 3.33 17.11
C SER A 167 -6.32 2.40 18.06
N MET A 168 -5.57 1.45 17.50
CA MET A 168 -4.75 0.50 18.23
C MET A 168 -3.30 0.96 18.46
N TYR A 169 -2.88 2.07 17.81
CA TYR A 169 -1.54 2.60 17.96
C TYR A 169 -1.43 3.49 19.20
N ASP A 170 -0.25 3.55 19.77
CA ASP A 170 0.09 4.57 20.76
C ASP A 170 0.16 5.97 20.11
N LEU A 171 0.14 6.99 20.93
CA LEU A 171 0.13 8.37 20.45
C LEU A 171 1.39 8.76 19.64
N PRO A 172 2.62 8.34 20.04
CA PRO A 172 3.81 8.61 19.24
C PRO A 172 3.75 8.00 17.83
N ARG A 173 3.34 6.73 17.72
CA ARG A 173 3.18 6.05 16.42
C ARG A 173 2.08 6.68 15.58
N THR A 174 0.93 6.99 16.19
CA THR A 174 -0.17 7.69 15.51
C THR A 174 0.30 9.00 14.91
N ARG A 175 1.01 9.83 15.67
CA ARG A 175 1.54 11.10 15.18
C ARG A 175 2.55 10.92 14.05
N ALA A 176 3.44 9.94 14.14
CA ALA A 176 4.41 9.66 13.09
C ALA A 176 3.73 9.28 11.76
N VAL A 177 2.70 8.44 11.81
CA VAL A 177 1.91 8.06 10.64
C VAL A 177 1.20 9.28 10.04
N LEU A 178 0.54 10.11 10.87
CA LEU A 178 -0.20 11.27 10.38
C LEU A 178 0.69 12.37 9.80
N GLN A 179 1.93 12.48 10.28
CA GLN A 179 2.92 13.38 9.68
C GLN A 179 3.35 12.96 8.27
N GLN A 180 3.35 11.67 7.98
CA GLN A 180 3.71 11.15 6.65
C GLN A 180 2.57 11.27 5.65
N SER A 181 1.34 10.93 6.06
CA SER A 181 0.19 10.84 5.15
C SER A 181 -0.54 12.15 4.91
N GLY A 182 -0.39 13.13 5.81
CA GLY A 182 -1.14 14.39 5.73
C GLY A 182 -2.65 14.20 5.88
N PHE A 183 -3.42 15.26 5.52
CA PHE A 183 -4.88 15.30 5.61
C PHE A 183 -5.47 15.84 4.30
N GLU A 184 -5.43 15.06 3.25
CA GLU A 184 -6.07 15.40 1.98
C GLU A 184 -7.60 15.32 2.11
N ALA A 185 -8.31 16.29 1.53
CA ALA A 185 -9.76 16.31 1.48
C ALA A 185 -10.27 15.51 0.27
N PHE A 186 -11.16 14.57 0.50
CA PHE A 186 -11.76 13.73 -0.56
C PHE A 186 -13.27 13.97 -0.71
N ALA A 187 -13.95 14.22 0.40
CA ALA A 187 -15.39 14.44 0.47
C ALA A 187 -15.72 15.45 1.58
N ALA A 188 -16.97 15.83 1.70
CA ALA A 188 -17.41 16.81 2.70
C ALA A 188 -17.16 16.36 4.15
N ASN A 189 -17.20 15.06 4.40
CA ASN A 189 -17.03 14.48 5.73
C ASN A 189 -15.58 14.05 6.03
N THR A 190 -14.63 14.26 5.13
CA THR A 190 -13.23 13.90 5.37
C THR A 190 -12.71 14.60 6.63
N ILE A 191 -12.10 13.85 7.53
CA ILE A 191 -11.45 14.42 8.72
C ILE A 191 -10.15 15.10 8.30
N LEU A 192 -10.03 16.41 8.55
CA LEU A 192 -8.94 17.23 8.01
C LEU A 192 -7.92 17.67 9.06
N THR A 193 -8.11 17.31 10.32
CA THR A 193 -7.18 17.70 11.39
C THR A 193 -6.82 16.54 12.30
N ALA A 194 -5.60 16.59 12.85
CA ALA A 194 -5.14 15.60 13.81
C ALA A 194 -6.02 15.57 15.07
N ASP A 195 -6.43 16.72 15.57
CA ASP A 195 -7.26 16.81 16.79
C ASP A 195 -8.62 16.15 16.59
N ALA A 196 -9.30 16.41 15.47
CA ALA A 196 -10.57 15.78 15.16
C ALA A 196 -10.41 14.27 14.99
N LEU A 197 -9.32 13.83 14.35
CA LEU A 197 -9.03 12.41 14.21
C LEU A 197 -8.74 11.74 15.56
N LEU A 198 -7.98 12.35 16.44
CA LEU A 198 -7.71 11.79 17.78
C LEU A 198 -8.98 11.60 18.60
N VAL A 199 -9.94 12.54 18.51
CA VAL A 199 -11.26 12.39 19.15
C VAL A 199 -12.01 11.18 18.54
N GLU A 200 -12.01 11.04 17.24
CA GLU A 200 -12.62 9.89 16.55
C GLU A 200 -11.96 8.56 16.97
N LEU A 201 -10.63 8.51 17.06
CA LEU A 201 -9.89 7.32 17.50
C LEU A 201 -10.26 6.89 18.92
N ASP A 202 -10.52 7.84 19.83
CA ASP A 202 -10.99 7.53 21.18
C ASP A 202 -12.40 6.94 21.17
N ILE A 203 -13.26 7.38 20.28
CA ILE A 203 -14.58 6.78 20.07
C ILE A 203 -14.45 5.36 19.56
N ILE A 204 -13.59 5.15 18.57
CA ILE A 204 -13.33 3.82 17.97
C ILE A 204 -12.79 2.85 19.02
N ARG A 205 -11.84 3.26 19.86
CA ARG A 205 -11.31 2.42 20.96
C ARG A 205 -12.41 1.92 21.90
N ARG A 206 -13.38 2.77 22.24
CA ARG A 206 -14.50 2.40 23.09
C ARG A 206 -15.51 1.51 22.42
N LYS A 207 -15.75 1.71 21.10
CA LYS A 207 -16.73 0.93 20.34
C LYS A 207 -16.16 -0.40 19.80
N GLY A 208 -14.85 -0.47 19.59
CA GLY A 208 -14.19 -1.61 18.99
C GLY A 208 -14.21 -1.65 17.45
N PHE A 209 -14.83 -0.65 16.81
CA PHE A 209 -14.91 -0.54 15.35
C PHE A 209 -14.93 0.90 14.88
N ALA A 210 -14.45 1.13 13.66
CA ALA A 210 -14.48 2.41 12.96
C ALA A 210 -15.64 2.43 11.95
N VAL A 211 -16.14 3.63 11.67
CA VAL A 211 -17.11 3.89 10.60
C VAL A 211 -16.49 4.89 9.65
N ASP A 212 -16.43 4.55 8.35
CA ASP A 212 -16.25 5.55 7.29
C ASP A 212 -17.66 6.02 6.87
N ASN A 213 -17.97 7.27 7.15
CA ASN A 213 -19.26 7.86 6.81
C ASN A 213 -19.09 8.88 5.68
N GLU A 214 -18.92 8.38 4.46
CA GLU A 214 -18.71 9.22 3.27
C GLU A 214 -17.45 10.11 3.38
N GLU A 215 -16.43 9.65 4.07
CA GLU A 215 -15.19 10.40 4.28
C GLU A 215 -14.26 10.30 3.07
N ARG A 216 -14.30 9.18 2.35
CA ARG A 216 -13.53 8.95 1.11
C ARG A 216 -14.31 9.34 -0.13
N ALA A 217 -15.58 8.98 -0.20
CA ALA A 217 -16.44 9.26 -1.34
C ALA A 217 -17.90 9.39 -0.90
N LYS A 218 -18.62 10.32 -1.49
CA LYS A 218 -20.06 10.48 -1.26
C LYS A 218 -20.81 9.20 -1.65
N GLY A 219 -21.74 8.76 -0.80
CA GLY A 219 -22.53 7.54 -1.00
C GLY A 219 -21.81 6.26 -0.58
N MET A 220 -20.55 6.33 -0.14
CA MET A 220 -19.80 5.18 0.35
C MET A 220 -19.72 5.20 1.88
N ARG A 221 -20.13 4.11 2.50
CA ARG A 221 -20.02 3.88 3.95
C ARG A 221 -19.45 2.50 4.20
N CYS A 222 -18.63 2.37 5.23
CA CYS A 222 -18.18 1.08 5.69
C CYS A 222 -18.00 1.03 7.21
N ILE A 223 -18.02 -0.18 7.74
CA ILE A 223 -17.62 -0.49 9.12
C ILE A 223 -16.31 -1.28 9.03
N ALA A 224 -15.35 -0.95 9.89
CA ALA A 224 -14.07 -1.62 9.91
C ALA A 224 -13.62 -1.94 11.33
N ALA A 225 -12.93 -3.08 11.48
CA ALA A 225 -12.33 -3.50 12.73
C ALA A 225 -10.87 -3.92 12.53
N PRO A 226 -10.00 -3.72 13.54
CA PRO A 226 -8.63 -4.17 13.48
C PRO A 226 -8.55 -5.69 13.68
N ILE A 227 -7.62 -6.34 13.00
CA ILE A 227 -7.23 -7.73 13.22
C ILE A 227 -5.94 -7.71 14.02
N LEU A 228 -5.94 -8.39 15.17
CA LEU A 228 -4.80 -8.44 16.08
C LEU A 228 -4.09 -9.79 15.98
N ASN A 229 -2.78 -9.77 16.17
CA ASN A 229 -2.00 -10.99 16.37
C ASN A 229 -2.15 -11.53 17.80
N GLY A 230 -1.48 -12.64 18.11
CA GLY A 230 -1.50 -13.25 19.43
C GLY A 230 -0.91 -12.41 20.56
N CYS A 231 -0.19 -11.33 20.25
CA CYS A 231 0.37 -10.36 21.19
C CYS A 231 -0.52 -9.12 21.37
N GLY A 232 -1.67 -9.06 20.70
CA GLY A 232 -2.58 -7.89 20.73
C GLY A 232 -2.15 -6.74 19.83
N GLU A 233 -1.20 -6.96 18.91
CA GLU A 233 -0.75 -5.94 17.96
C GLU A 233 -1.61 -5.96 16.69
N PRO A 234 -1.98 -4.80 16.14
CA PRO A 234 -2.75 -4.72 14.91
C PRO A 234 -1.89 -5.12 13.70
N VAL A 235 -2.32 -6.13 12.96
CA VAL A 235 -1.62 -6.67 11.78
C VAL A 235 -2.36 -6.41 10.48
N ALA A 236 -3.65 -6.16 10.55
CA ALA A 236 -4.51 -5.81 9.41
C ALA A 236 -5.80 -5.17 9.92
N GLY A 237 -6.60 -4.65 9.00
CA GLY A 237 -7.98 -4.25 9.24
C GLY A 237 -8.91 -4.89 8.22
N LEU A 238 -10.12 -5.18 8.64
CA LEU A 238 -11.17 -5.74 7.80
C LEU A 238 -12.34 -4.77 7.79
N SER A 239 -12.93 -4.54 6.62
CA SER A 239 -14.14 -3.72 6.45
C SER A 239 -15.20 -4.40 5.62
N ILE A 240 -16.41 -3.95 5.83
CA ILE A 240 -17.59 -4.31 5.06
C ILE A 240 -18.42 -3.06 4.80
#